data_e75a12d14ca294ab8accfeefe7733212
#
_entry.id   e75a12d14ca294ab8accfeefe7733212
#
_cell.length_a   1.000
_cell.length_b   1.000
_cell.length_c   1.000
_cell.angle_alpha   90.00
_cell.angle_beta   90.00
_cell.angle_gamma   90.00
#
_symmetry.space_group_name_H-M   'P 1'
#
loop_
_entity.id
_entity.type
_entity.pdbx_description
1 polymer ?
#
loop_
_entity_poly.entity_id
_entity_poly.type
_entity_poly.pdbx_seq_one_letter_code
_entity_poly.pdbx_strand_id
1 'polypeptide(L)'
;MSVLELEEIDVTYERRDRVSLKAVVGASLSVERGQIVGLVGESGCGKSSLARAAVGLVAPTAGHVRFEGRDVTALTRRARPQALTRLQLVFQNPYSSLNPRRKIGDQIADGLPDDASGRSGRARRVGELLERVGLSAGAAQRFPSQFSGGQRQRIAIARALAADPSLIVLDEPLASLDASAQAQVANLLVQLSRELSLGLLLISHDLAIVRHTADVVSVMYLGRIVETGQTREVWSAPLHPYTEALIAAVPRPDGSGTMPDALPGEVPDPARPPTGCRFHPRCPYRFSRCPVEEPELEQAFATRTVSCWLPRDPVPTPPSRRTAHTSSTTATNDSSASSSQEEGAMPTHKGGTA
;
A
#
# COMPACT_ATOMS: atom_id res chain seq x y z
N MET A 1 10.65 -5.21 20.80
CA MET A 1 11.33 -6.39 20.24
C MET A 1 10.70 -6.69 18.89
N SER A 2 11.55 -6.79 17.86
CA SER A 2 11.10 -7.10 16.51
C SER A 2 10.44 -8.47 16.44
N VAL A 3 9.27 -8.54 15.77
CA VAL A 3 8.55 -9.80 15.51
C VAL A 3 8.85 -10.30 14.10
N LEU A 4 9.16 -9.40 13.16
CA LEU A 4 9.61 -9.71 11.80
C LEU A 4 10.84 -8.87 11.48
N GLU A 5 11.84 -9.49 10.90
CA GLU A 5 13.04 -8.84 10.39
C GLU A 5 13.31 -9.33 8.96
N LEU A 6 13.42 -8.39 8.06
CA LEU A 6 13.85 -8.60 6.68
C LEU A 6 15.21 -7.90 6.54
N GLU A 7 16.27 -8.65 6.22
CA GLU A 7 17.63 -8.16 6.11
C GLU A 7 18.14 -8.39 4.70
N GLU A 8 18.41 -7.31 3.95
CA GLU A 8 19.00 -7.31 2.61
C GLU A 8 18.31 -8.30 1.64
N ILE A 9 16.97 -8.29 1.62
CA ILE A 9 16.19 -9.22 0.82
C ILE A 9 16.30 -8.92 -0.68
N ASP A 10 16.75 -9.94 -1.42
CA ASP A 10 16.62 -9.98 -2.88
C ASP A 10 15.55 -11.01 -3.28
N VAL A 11 14.72 -10.66 -4.26
CA VAL A 11 13.81 -11.59 -4.93
C VAL A 11 13.95 -11.44 -6.44
N THR A 12 14.37 -12.52 -7.09
CA THR A 12 14.54 -12.59 -8.53
C THR A 12 13.63 -13.65 -9.14
N TYR A 13 12.89 -13.28 -10.17
CA TYR A 13 12.07 -14.19 -10.95
C TYR A 13 12.73 -14.47 -12.31
N GLU A 14 12.89 -15.74 -12.66
CA GLU A 14 13.29 -16.14 -14.00
C GLU A 14 12.08 -16.11 -14.94
N ARG A 15 12.19 -15.34 -16.02
CA ARG A 15 11.18 -15.30 -17.08
C ARG A 15 11.49 -16.32 -18.17
N ARG A 16 10.46 -16.75 -18.91
CA ARG A 16 10.60 -17.74 -20.00
C ARG A 16 11.55 -17.29 -21.12
N ASP A 17 11.73 -15.99 -21.28
CA ASP A 17 12.65 -15.36 -22.23
C ASP A 17 14.11 -15.26 -21.73
N ARG A 18 14.46 -15.92 -20.63
CA ARG A 18 15.77 -15.88 -19.94
C ARG A 18 16.16 -14.49 -19.39
N VAL A 19 15.23 -13.55 -19.38
CA VAL A 19 15.44 -12.25 -18.69
C VAL A 19 15.06 -12.44 -17.23
N SER A 20 16.01 -12.25 -16.32
CA SER A 20 15.73 -12.27 -14.89
C SER A 20 15.15 -10.94 -14.46
N LEU A 21 14.01 -10.98 -13.75
CA LEU A 21 13.42 -9.80 -13.14
C LEU A 21 13.81 -9.74 -11.65
N LYS A 22 14.64 -8.77 -11.27
CA LYS A 22 14.93 -8.46 -9.87
C LYS A 22 13.78 -7.64 -9.29
N ALA A 23 12.80 -8.32 -8.72
CA ALA A 23 11.60 -7.68 -8.19
C ALA A 23 11.84 -6.97 -6.85
N VAL A 24 12.81 -7.44 -6.06
CA VAL A 24 13.25 -6.83 -4.81
C VAL A 24 14.77 -6.86 -4.77
N VAL A 25 15.40 -5.79 -4.31
CA VAL A 25 16.85 -5.65 -4.26
C VAL A 25 17.28 -4.98 -2.96
N GLY A 26 17.97 -5.73 -2.08
CA GLY A 26 18.54 -5.24 -0.82
C GLY A 26 17.50 -4.61 0.11
N ALA A 27 16.27 -5.14 0.15
CA ALA A 27 15.21 -4.56 0.97
C ALA A 27 15.34 -4.99 2.43
N SER A 28 15.45 -4.01 3.34
CA SER A 28 15.50 -4.23 4.78
C SER A 28 14.35 -3.50 5.46
N LEU A 29 13.58 -4.19 6.30
CA LEU A 29 12.56 -3.62 7.15
C LEU A 29 12.29 -4.51 8.38
N SER A 30 11.77 -3.93 9.44
CA SER A 30 11.35 -4.68 10.62
C SER A 30 9.96 -4.27 11.08
N VAL A 31 9.27 -5.19 11.76
CA VAL A 31 7.98 -4.94 12.39
C VAL A 31 8.07 -5.33 13.86
N GLU A 32 7.67 -4.46 14.76
CA GLU A 32 7.60 -4.75 16.19
C GLU A 32 6.21 -5.26 16.59
N ARG A 33 6.11 -5.86 17.78
CA ARG A 33 4.80 -6.25 18.35
C ARG A 33 3.92 -5.02 18.56
N GLY A 34 2.65 -5.11 18.15
CA GLY A 34 1.71 -4.01 18.26
C GLY A 34 1.98 -2.82 17.34
N GLN A 35 2.93 -2.95 16.42
CA GLN A 35 3.28 -1.93 15.44
C GLN A 35 2.64 -2.23 14.09
N ILE A 36 2.19 -1.20 13.41
CA ILE A 36 1.73 -1.25 12.02
C ILE A 36 2.79 -0.58 11.14
N VAL A 37 3.43 -1.37 10.29
CA VAL A 37 4.37 -0.88 9.27
C VAL A 37 3.66 -0.87 7.91
N GLY A 38 3.56 0.29 7.30
CA GLY A 38 3.03 0.46 5.95
C GLY A 38 4.13 0.32 4.90
N LEU A 39 3.95 -0.53 3.89
CA LEU A 39 4.82 -0.62 2.72
C LEU A 39 4.08 -0.04 1.51
N VAL A 40 4.56 1.09 1.00
CA VAL A 40 3.89 1.84 -0.07
C VAL A 40 4.77 2.01 -1.30
N GLY A 41 4.16 2.32 -2.43
CA GLY A 41 4.83 2.59 -3.70
C GLY A 41 3.92 2.29 -4.89
N GLU A 42 4.35 2.67 -6.09
CA GLU A 42 3.59 2.43 -7.33
C GLU A 42 3.35 0.93 -7.59
N SER A 43 2.32 0.61 -8.43
CA SER A 43 2.04 -0.76 -8.82
C SER A 43 3.25 -1.39 -9.52
N GLY A 44 3.54 -2.66 -9.22
CA GLY A 44 4.68 -3.38 -9.83
C GLY A 44 6.05 -3.07 -9.23
N CYS A 45 6.17 -2.22 -8.19
CA CYS A 45 7.48 -1.88 -7.61
C CYS A 45 8.10 -2.97 -6.71
N GLY A 46 7.43 -4.13 -6.51
CA GLY A 46 7.99 -5.27 -5.76
C GLY A 46 7.34 -5.56 -4.41
N LYS A 47 6.38 -4.76 -3.92
CA LYS A 47 5.74 -4.89 -2.60
C LYS A 47 5.19 -6.30 -2.30
N SER A 48 4.37 -6.84 -3.22
CA SER A 48 3.81 -8.19 -3.05
C SER A 48 4.86 -9.30 -3.13
N SER A 49 5.98 -9.07 -3.84
CA SER A 49 7.11 -10.01 -3.85
C SER A 49 7.80 -10.04 -2.50
N LEU A 50 8.02 -8.88 -1.89
CA LEU A 50 8.56 -8.75 -0.54
C LEU A 50 7.62 -9.38 0.51
N ALA A 51 6.30 -9.14 0.39
CA ALA A 51 5.29 -9.77 1.25
C ALA A 51 5.34 -11.31 1.19
N ARG A 52 5.43 -11.85 -0.01
CA ARG A 52 5.51 -13.31 -0.21
C ARG A 52 6.82 -13.89 0.33
N ALA A 53 7.92 -13.16 0.19
CA ALA A 53 9.20 -13.54 0.80
C ALA A 53 9.11 -13.51 2.32
N ALA A 54 8.51 -12.46 2.92
CA ALA A 54 8.33 -12.31 4.36
C ALA A 54 7.61 -13.48 5.01
N VAL A 55 6.68 -14.12 4.30
CA VAL A 55 5.94 -15.30 4.81
C VAL A 55 6.48 -16.64 4.28
N GLY A 56 7.56 -16.65 3.51
CA GLY A 56 8.18 -17.86 2.96
C GLY A 56 7.43 -18.48 1.78
N LEU A 57 6.47 -17.77 1.14
CA LEU A 57 5.83 -18.23 -0.11
C LEU A 57 6.77 -18.15 -1.30
N VAL A 58 7.74 -17.24 -1.26
CA VAL A 58 8.82 -17.12 -2.23
C VAL A 58 10.12 -17.16 -1.43
N ALA A 59 11.07 -18.00 -1.82
CA ALA A 59 12.39 -17.97 -1.22
C ALA A 59 13.14 -16.71 -1.68
N PRO A 60 13.71 -15.91 -0.78
CA PRO A 60 14.63 -14.85 -1.17
C PRO A 60 15.83 -15.44 -1.92
N THR A 61 16.33 -14.72 -2.91
CA THR A 61 17.55 -15.12 -3.66
C THR A 61 18.82 -14.67 -2.91
N ALA A 62 18.71 -13.68 -2.03
CA ALA A 62 19.71 -13.26 -1.06
C ALA A 62 19.03 -12.64 0.16
N GLY A 63 19.77 -12.49 1.26
CA GLY A 63 19.25 -11.94 2.51
C GLY A 63 18.54 -12.96 3.39
N HIS A 64 18.06 -12.51 4.54
CA HIS A 64 17.45 -13.36 5.56
C HIS A 64 16.11 -12.80 6.04
N VAL A 65 15.14 -13.69 6.23
CA VAL A 65 13.85 -13.38 6.86
C VAL A 65 13.81 -14.07 8.21
N ARG A 66 13.61 -13.31 9.28
CA ARG A 66 13.44 -13.86 10.65
C ARG A 66 12.08 -13.49 11.20
N PHE A 67 11.43 -14.46 11.78
CA PHE A 67 10.17 -14.29 12.52
C PHE A 67 10.36 -14.78 13.95
N GLU A 68 10.16 -13.91 14.94
CA GLU A 68 10.45 -14.17 16.36
C GLU A 68 11.85 -14.78 16.58
N GLY A 69 12.86 -14.23 15.89
CA GLY A 69 14.26 -14.65 15.92
C GLY A 69 14.56 -15.96 15.20
N ARG A 70 13.61 -16.57 14.49
CA ARG A 70 13.76 -17.82 13.74
C ARG A 70 13.74 -17.57 12.26
N ASP A 71 14.59 -18.25 11.50
CA ASP A 71 14.59 -18.13 10.04
C ASP A 71 13.28 -18.64 9.43
N VAL A 72 12.71 -17.83 8.56
CA VAL A 72 11.53 -18.19 7.75
C VAL A 72 12.00 -18.94 6.52
N THR A 73 11.87 -20.27 6.56
CA THR A 73 12.18 -21.12 5.42
C THR A 73 11.05 -21.09 4.39
N ALA A 74 11.40 -21.30 3.11
CA ALA A 74 10.41 -21.43 2.04
C ALA A 74 9.39 -22.52 2.34
N LEU A 75 8.11 -22.24 2.04
CA LEU A 75 7.04 -23.22 2.20
C LEU A 75 7.27 -24.38 1.24
N THR A 76 7.25 -25.58 1.80
CA THR A 76 7.36 -26.84 1.08
C THR A 76 6.05 -27.63 1.23
N ARG A 77 5.98 -28.83 0.60
CA ARG A 77 4.85 -29.76 0.83
C ARG A 77 4.82 -30.36 2.25
N ARG A 78 5.86 -30.16 3.05
CA ARG A 78 5.89 -30.57 4.45
C ARG A 78 5.07 -29.60 5.29
N ALA A 79 4.55 -30.08 6.42
CA ALA A 79 3.85 -29.22 7.38
C ALA A 79 4.76 -28.07 7.83
N ARG A 80 4.20 -26.88 7.91
CA ARG A 80 4.91 -25.71 8.41
C ARG A 80 5.26 -25.90 9.89
N PRO A 81 6.46 -25.54 10.33
CA PRO A 81 6.80 -25.55 11.75
C PRO A 81 5.77 -24.77 12.57
N GLN A 82 5.31 -25.32 13.68
CA GLN A 82 4.27 -24.71 14.54
C GLN A 82 4.62 -23.26 14.92
N ALA A 83 5.89 -22.96 15.19
CA ALA A 83 6.33 -21.60 15.50
C ALA A 83 6.03 -20.60 14.37
N LEU A 84 6.04 -21.04 13.11
CA LEU A 84 5.77 -20.20 11.95
C LEU A 84 4.27 -20.11 11.61
N THR A 85 3.38 -20.87 12.25
CA THR A 85 1.93 -20.74 12.04
C THR A 85 1.39 -19.43 12.57
N ARG A 86 2.10 -18.79 13.49
CA ARG A 86 1.76 -17.47 14.04
C ARG A 86 2.12 -16.29 13.09
N LEU A 87 2.77 -16.58 11.97
CA LEU A 87 3.01 -15.64 10.87
C LEU A 87 1.96 -15.89 9.79
N GLN A 88 1.02 -15.00 9.63
CA GLN A 88 -0.12 -15.14 8.74
C GLN A 88 -0.06 -14.17 7.56
N LEU A 89 -0.73 -14.53 6.46
CA LEU A 89 -0.90 -13.68 5.27
C LEU A 89 -2.37 -13.56 4.91
N VAL A 90 -2.82 -12.33 4.71
CA VAL A 90 -4.10 -12.00 4.10
C VAL A 90 -3.84 -11.49 2.69
N PHE A 91 -4.39 -12.19 1.69
CA PHE A 91 -4.21 -11.87 0.28
C PHE A 91 -5.09 -10.71 -0.19
N GLN A 92 -4.67 -10.04 -1.26
CA GLN A 92 -5.34 -8.92 -1.91
C GLN A 92 -6.81 -9.22 -2.27
N ASN A 93 -7.09 -10.41 -2.78
CA ASN A 93 -8.42 -10.78 -3.22
C ASN A 93 -9.08 -11.78 -2.25
N PRO A 94 -10.04 -11.32 -1.43
CA PRO A 94 -10.76 -12.21 -0.49
C PRO A 94 -11.60 -13.28 -1.21
N TYR A 95 -12.00 -13.04 -2.48
CA TYR A 95 -12.75 -14.03 -3.27
C TYR A 95 -11.91 -15.27 -3.58
N SER A 96 -10.62 -15.09 -3.87
CA SER A 96 -9.73 -16.22 -4.16
C SER A 96 -9.22 -16.92 -2.90
N SER A 97 -9.29 -16.26 -1.74
CA SER A 97 -8.80 -16.80 -0.48
C SER A 97 -9.81 -17.66 0.27
N LEU A 98 -11.11 -17.54 -0.03
CA LEU A 98 -12.19 -18.29 0.58
C LEU A 98 -12.76 -19.33 -0.40
N ASN A 99 -12.89 -20.59 0.06
CA ASN A 99 -13.52 -21.62 -0.74
C ASN A 99 -15.05 -21.39 -0.83
N PRO A 100 -15.62 -21.13 -2.03
CA PRO A 100 -17.02 -20.77 -2.18
C PRO A 100 -17.99 -21.91 -1.81
N ARG A 101 -17.50 -23.17 -1.75
CA ARG A 101 -18.29 -24.37 -1.44
C ARG A 101 -18.26 -24.79 0.02
N ARG A 102 -17.52 -24.08 0.88
CA ARG A 102 -17.40 -24.35 2.31
C ARG A 102 -18.02 -23.23 3.13
N LYS A 103 -18.63 -23.57 4.27
CA LYS A 103 -19.14 -22.59 5.22
C LYS A 103 -17.99 -21.77 5.81
N ILE A 104 -18.28 -20.54 6.20
CA ILE A 104 -17.29 -19.62 6.78
C ILE A 104 -16.71 -20.19 8.07
N GLY A 105 -17.58 -20.76 8.93
CA GLY A 105 -17.13 -21.34 10.20
C GLY A 105 -16.12 -22.46 10.04
N ASP A 106 -16.30 -23.34 9.05
CA ASP A 106 -15.38 -24.44 8.77
C ASP A 106 -14.00 -23.92 8.32
N GLN A 107 -13.99 -22.84 7.52
CA GLN A 107 -12.75 -22.25 7.01
C GLN A 107 -11.96 -21.48 8.07
N ILE A 108 -12.65 -20.84 9.01
CA ILE A 108 -12.01 -20.21 10.17
C ILE A 108 -11.48 -21.30 11.12
N ALA A 109 -12.25 -22.36 11.34
CA ALA A 109 -11.86 -23.46 12.21
C ALA A 109 -10.61 -24.21 11.74
N ASP A 110 -10.30 -24.22 10.43
CA ASP A 110 -9.06 -24.81 9.89
C ASP A 110 -7.79 -24.15 10.47
N GLY A 111 -7.87 -22.87 10.87
CA GLY A 111 -6.76 -22.13 11.48
C GLY A 111 -6.60 -22.35 12.99
N LEU A 112 -7.60 -22.95 13.66
CA LEU A 112 -7.52 -23.15 15.09
C LEU A 112 -6.52 -24.25 15.46
N PRO A 113 -5.77 -24.09 16.57
CA PRO A 113 -4.93 -25.15 17.10
C PRO A 113 -5.72 -26.45 17.40
N ASP A 114 -5.00 -27.59 17.33
CA ASP A 114 -5.63 -28.91 17.53
C ASP A 114 -6.10 -29.16 18.98
N ASP A 115 -5.64 -28.36 19.95
CA ASP A 115 -6.03 -28.40 21.36
C ASP A 115 -7.38 -27.75 21.66
N ALA A 116 -8.01 -27.12 20.66
CA ALA A 116 -9.32 -26.51 20.83
C ALA A 116 -10.35 -27.57 21.22
N SER A 117 -10.79 -27.51 22.49
CA SER A 117 -11.66 -28.40 23.25
C SER A 117 -12.88 -28.92 22.46
N GLY A 118 -12.69 -29.91 21.61
CA GLY A 118 -13.72 -30.59 20.86
C GLY A 118 -14.53 -29.70 19.89
N ARG A 119 -15.55 -30.27 19.25
CA ARG A 119 -16.39 -29.58 18.26
C ARG A 119 -17.09 -28.34 18.83
N SER A 120 -17.57 -28.42 20.07
CA SER A 120 -18.28 -27.30 20.72
C SER A 120 -17.35 -26.14 21.04
N GLY A 121 -16.15 -26.41 21.53
CA GLY A 121 -15.12 -25.38 21.81
C GLY A 121 -14.66 -24.67 20.54
N ARG A 122 -14.45 -25.43 19.45
CA ARG A 122 -14.11 -24.86 18.14
C ARG A 122 -15.23 -23.95 17.60
N ALA A 123 -16.49 -24.37 17.70
CA ALA A 123 -17.62 -23.57 17.25
C ALA A 123 -17.74 -22.25 18.04
N ARG A 124 -17.55 -22.29 19.37
CA ARG A 124 -17.51 -21.11 20.23
C ARG A 124 -16.38 -20.17 19.82
N ARG A 125 -15.18 -20.69 19.65
CA ARG A 125 -14.00 -19.88 19.25
C ARG A 125 -14.19 -19.21 17.90
N VAL A 126 -14.80 -19.90 16.92
CA VAL A 126 -15.15 -19.33 15.62
C VAL A 126 -16.16 -18.18 15.79
N GLY A 127 -17.17 -18.33 16.66
CA GLY A 127 -18.12 -17.26 16.96
C GLY A 127 -17.44 -16.03 17.54
N GLU A 128 -16.57 -16.19 18.54
CA GLU A 128 -15.78 -15.13 19.16
C GLU A 128 -14.90 -14.39 18.13
N LEU A 129 -14.28 -15.11 17.21
CA LEU A 129 -13.46 -14.52 16.14
C LEU A 129 -14.29 -13.70 15.14
N LEU A 130 -15.50 -14.19 14.81
CA LEU A 130 -16.42 -13.45 13.94
C LEU A 130 -16.91 -12.16 14.62
N GLU A 131 -17.27 -12.22 15.89
CA GLU A 131 -17.68 -11.05 16.67
C GLU A 131 -16.56 -10.03 16.79
N ARG A 132 -15.31 -10.48 16.97
CA ARG A 132 -14.13 -9.63 17.02
C ARG A 132 -13.90 -8.83 15.73
N VAL A 133 -14.29 -9.37 14.59
CA VAL A 133 -14.23 -8.63 13.31
C VAL A 133 -15.54 -7.92 12.95
N GLY A 134 -16.48 -7.80 13.92
CA GLY A 134 -17.75 -7.10 13.75
C GLY A 134 -18.79 -7.86 12.93
N LEU A 135 -18.76 -9.20 12.97
CA LEU A 135 -19.76 -10.08 12.34
C LEU A 135 -20.46 -10.89 13.42
N SER A 136 -21.73 -11.28 13.21
CA SER A 136 -22.45 -12.13 14.16
C SER A 136 -21.87 -13.55 14.16
N ALA A 137 -21.89 -14.25 15.30
CA ALA A 137 -21.49 -15.66 15.41
C ALA A 137 -22.28 -16.56 14.43
N GLY A 138 -23.56 -16.24 14.15
CA GLY A 138 -24.40 -16.93 13.17
C GLY A 138 -23.86 -16.91 11.74
N ALA A 139 -22.97 -15.98 11.40
CA ALA A 139 -22.30 -15.92 10.09
C ALA A 139 -21.50 -17.20 9.79
N ALA A 140 -21.06 -17.94 10.82
CA ALA A 140 -20.36 -19.22 10.67
C ALA A 140 -21.08 -20.24 9.77
N GLN A 141 -22.42 -20.23 9.75
CA GLN A 141 -23.22 -21.18 9.00
C GLN A 141 -23.45 -20.79 7.53
N ARG A 142 -23.01 -19.60 7.13
CA ARG A 142 -23.22 -19.05 5.79
C ARG A 142 -22.02 -19.34 4.88
N PHE A 143 -22.26 -19.22 3.57
CA PHE A 143 -21.26 -19.39 2.52
C PHE A 143 -20.68 -18.03 2.09
N PRO A 144 -19.44 -17.98 1.54
CA PRO A 144 -18.81 -16.74 1.13
C PRO A 144 -19.63 -15.87 0.17
N SER A 145 -20.44 -16.48 -0.71
CA SER A 145 -21.30 -15.77 -1.67
C SER A 145 -22.36 -14.87 -1.02
N GLN A 146 -22.69 -15.12 0.25
CA GLN A 146 -23.74 -14.41 1.00
C GLN A 146 -23.20 -13.17 1.75
N PHE A 147 -21.98 -12.73 1.46
CA PHE A 147 -21.31 -11.60 2.13
C PHE A 147 -20.86 -10.54 1.13
N SER A 148 -20.86 -9.28 1.55
CA SER A 148 -20.25 -8.17 0.80
C SER A 148 -18.71 -8.29 0.74
N GLY A 149 -18.06 -7.50 -0.10
CA GLY A 149 -16.59 -7.46 -0.20
C GLY A 149 -15.93 -7.17 1.15
N GLY A 150 -16.38 -6.13 1.85
CA GLY A 150 -15.85 -5.76 3.17
C GLY A 150 -16.10 -6.83 4.24
N GLN A 151 -17.26 -7.50 4.20
CA GLN A 151 -17.54 -8.62 5.11
C GLN A 151 -16.63 -9.82 4.82
N ARG A 152 -16.35 -10.15 3.55
CA ARG A 152 -15.40 -11.23 3.19
C ARG A 152 -13.99 -10.90 3.61
N GLN A 153 -13.58 -9.63 3.52
CA GLN A 153 -12.28 -9.20 4.01
C GLN A 153 -12.16 -9.38 5.53
N ARG A 154 -13.18 -9.01 6.29
CA ARG A 154 -13.23 -9.25 7.74
C ARG A 154 -13.19 -10.76 8.07
N ILE A 155 -13.83 -11.61 7.28
CA ILE A 155 -13.75 -13.08 7.42
C ILE A 155 -12.32 -13.58 7.15
N ALA A 156 -11.64 -13.05 6.13
CA ALA A 156 -10.25 -13.40 5.85
C ALA A 156 -9.32 -13.01 7.02
N ILE A 157 -9.57 -11.85 7.64
CA ILE A 157 -8.87 -11.42 8.86
C ILE A 157 -9.20 -12.37 10.03
N ALA A 158 -10.48 -12.72 10.26
CA ALA A 158 -10.87 -13.66 11.30
C ALA A 158 -10.20 -15.03 11.14
N ARG A 159 -10.05 -15.50 9.89
CA ARG A 159 -9.33 -16.75 9.59
C ARG A 159 -7.85 -16.64 9.94
N ALA A 160 -7.20 -15.52 9.64
CA ALA A 160 -5.81 -15.30 10.04
C ALA A 160 -5.67 -15.24 11.56
N LEU A 161 -6.60 -14.62 12.28
CA LEU A 161 -6.63 -14.55 13.74
C LEU A 161 -6.83 -15.92 14.42
N ALA A 162 -7.41 -16.90 13.73
CA ALA A 162 -7.65 -18.24 14.28
C ALA A 162 -6.36 -18.96 14.68
N ALA A 163 -5.24 -18.65 14.03
CA ALA A 163 -3.93 -19.22 14.34
C ALA A 163 -3.22 -18.52 15.54
N ASP A 164 -3.89 -17.61 16.24
CA ASP A 164 -3.31 -16.78 17.31
C ASP A 164 -1.99 -16.10 16.87
N PRO A 165 -2.02 -15.27 15.80
CA PRO A 165 -0.82 -14.76 15.16
C PRO A 165 -0.11 -13.71 16.02
N SER A 166 1.24 -13.66 15.87
CA SER A 166 2.05 -12.53 16.36
C SER A 166 2.22 -11.46 15.29
N LEU A 167 2.08 -11.87 14.01
CA LEU A 167 2.19 -10.99 12.84
C LEU A 167 1.20 -11.40 11.75
N ILE A 168 0.58 -10.40 11.14
CA ILE A 168 -0.18 -10.57 9.89
C ILE A 168 0.44 -9.66 8.82
N VAL A 169 0.82 -10.27 7.70
CA VAL A 169 1.14 -9.55 6.46
C VAL A 169 -0.16 -9.37 5.68
N LEU A 170 -0.45 -8.15 5.25
CA LEU A 170 -1.68 -7.77 4.57
C LEU A 170 -1.30 -7.26 3.17
N ASP A 171 -1.46 -8.07 2.13
CA ASP A 171 -1.12 -7.68 0.75
C ASP A 171 -2.33 -7.03 0.09
N GLU A 172 -2.33 -5.69 0.01
CA GLU A 172 -3.38 -4.84 -0.55
C GLU A 172 -4.82 -5.20 -0.06
N PRO A 173 -5.05 -5.32 1.25
CA PRO A 173 -6.29 -5.89 1.78
C PRO A 173 -7.54 -5.03 1.52
N LEU A 174 -7.37 -3.79 1.09
CA LEU A 174 -8.45 -2.80 0.96
C LEU A 174 -8.72 -2.39 -0.49
N ALA A 175 -7.90 -2.83 -1.46
CA ALA A 175 -7.92 -2.34 -2.84
C ALA A 175 -9.25 -2.59 -3.59
N SER A 176 -10.01 -3.61 -3.21
CA SER A 176 -11.27 -3.99 -3.89
C SER A 176 -12.54 -3.53 -3.15
N LEU A 177 -12.40 -2.66 -2.14
CA LEU A 177 -13.50 -2.21 -1.29
C LEU A 177 -13.90 -0.77 -1.62
N ASP A 178 -15.16 -0.43 -1.38
CA ASP A 178 -15.60 0.96 -1.37
C ASP A 178 -15.01 1.74 -0.20
N ALA A 179 -14.98 3.08 -0.29
CA ALA A 179 -14.34 3.94 0.70
C ALA A 179 -14.86 3.75 2.13
N SER A 180 -16.18 3.47 2.30
CA SER A 180 -16.76 3.21 3.62
C SER A 180 -16.26 1.89 4.22
N ALA A 181 -16.24 0.81 3.42
CA ALA A 181 -15.72 -0.47 3.84
C ALA A 181 -14.20 -0.41 4.09
N GLN A 182 -13.45 0.34 3.27
CA GLN A 182 -12.02 0.57 3.50
C GLN A 182 -11.77 1.19 4.87
N ALA A 183 -12.45 2.29 5.21
CA ALA A 183 -12.31 2.96 6.49
C ALA A 183 -12.65 2.04 7.67
N GLN A 184 -13.73 1.26 7.56
CA GLN A 184 -14.13 0.33 8.59
C GLN A 184 -13.12 -0.80 8.82
N VAL A 185 -12.54 -1.38 7.74
CA VAL A 185 -11.53 -2.44 7.86
C VAL A 185 -10.20 -1.84 8.35
N ALA A 186 -9.82 -0.65 7.91
CA ALA A 186 -8.65 0.06 8.40
C ALA A 186 -8.71 0.30 9.92
N ASN A 187 -9.84 0.81 10.42
CA ASN A 187 -10.05 1.01 11.86
C ASN A 187 -10.02 -0.32 12.64
N LEU A 188 -10.61 -1.38 12.08
CA LEU A 188 -10.54 -2.72 12.66
C LEU A 188 -9.09 -3.21 12.79
N LEU A 189 -8.25 -3.03 11.78
CA LEU A 189 -6.84 -3.42 11.82
C LEU A 189 -6.07 -2.66 12.92
N VAL A 190 -6.30 -1.35 13.05
CA VAL A 190 -5.69 -0.53 14.12
C VAL A 190 -6.14 -1.03 15.49
N GLN A 191 -7.42 -1.30 15.67
CA GLN A 191 -7.97 -1.84 16.93
C GLN A 191 -7.33 -3.20 17.28
N LEU A 192 -7.30 -4.14 16.33
CA LEU A 192 -6.74 -5.49 16.53
C LEU A 192 -5.24 -5.43 16.85
N SER A 193 -4.47 -4.57 16.19
CA SER A 193 -3.05 -4.40 16.46
C SER A 193 -2.82 -3.98 17.91
N ARG A 194 -3.58 -3.02 18.40
CA ARG A 194 -3.46 -2.50 19.77
C ARG A 194 -3.94 -3.48 20.83
N GLU A 195 -5.14 -4.07 20.65
CA GLU A 195 -5.76 -4.97 21.64
C GLU A 195 -4.99 -6.28 21.79
N LEU A 196 -4.43 -6.81 20.70
CA LEU A 196 -3.74 -8.09 20.68
C LEU A 196 -2.20 -7.97 20.70
N SER A 197 -1.66 -6.76 20.73
CA SER A 197 -0.22 -6.51 20.50
C SER A 197 0.27 -7.18 19.21
N LEU A 198 -0.55 -7.14 18.17
CA LEU A 198 -0.36 -7.80 16.90
C LEU A 198 0.47 -6.92 15.96
N GLY A 199 1.63 -7.41 15.50
CA GLY A 199 2.39 -6.76 14.44
C GLY A 199 1.65 -6.85 13.11
N LEU A 200 1.61 -5.75 12.34
CA LEU A 200 1.03 -5.73 11.01
C LEU A 200 2.02 -5.18 9.99
N LEU A 201 2.22 -5.90 8.87
CA LEU A 201 2.86 -5.37 7.67
C LEU A 201 1.76 -5.10 6.64
N LEU A 202 1.38 -3.83 6.49
CA LEU A 202 0.31 -3.38 5.61
C LEU A 202 0.89 -2.91 4.27
N ILE A 203 0.63 -3.65 3.21
CA ILE A 203 0.99 -3.25 1.85
C ILE A 203 -0.19 -2.55 1.22
N SER A 204 0.04 -1.35 0.72
CA SER A 204 -0.97 -0.56 0.04
C SER A 204 -0.37 0.35 -1.02
N HIS A 205 -1.13 0.61 -2.07
CA HIS A 205 -0.86 1.72 -2.99
C HIS A 205 -1.65 2.99 -2.57
N ASP A 206 -2.57 2.88 -1.61
CA ASP A 206 -3.32 4.00 -1.06
C ASP A 206 -2.59 4.58 0.16
N LEU A 207 -1.93 5.71 -0.09
CA LEU A 207 -1.17 6.42 0.93
C LEU A 207 -2.06 7.05 2.01
N ALA A 208 -3.30 7.42 1.71
CA ALA A 208 -4.22 8.02 2.68
C ALA A 208 -4.56 7.00 3.77
N ILE A 209 -4.79 5.74 3.39
CA ILE A 209 -5.03 4.65 4.33
C ILE A 209 -3.79 4.41 5.20
N VAL A 210 -2.60 4.34 4.60
CA VAL A 210 -1.36 4.13 5.35
C VAL A 210 -1.07 5.27 6.31
N ARG A 211 -1.30 6.53 5.90
CA ARG A 211 -1.21 7.70 6.79
C ARG A 211 -2.09 7.58 8.04
N HIS A 212 -3.28 7.01 7.87
CA HIS A 212 -4.25 6.85 8.96
C HIS A 212 -3.92 5.68 9.89
N THR A 213 -3.34 4.59 9.34
CA THR A 213 -3.23 3.32 10.05
C THR A 213 -1.82 3.01 10.54
N ALA A 214 -0.78 3.37 9.77
CA ALA A 214 0.58 2.92 10.02
C ALA A 214 1.35 3.83 10.99
N ASP A 215 2.10 3.22 11.90
CA ASP A 215 3.03 3.91 12.79
C ASP A 215 4.31 4.30 12.05
N VAL A 216 4.82 3.38 11.23
CA VAL A 216 6.01 3.54 10.39
C VAL A 216 5.64 3.29 8.94
N VAL A 217 6.22 4.05 8.02
CA VAL A 217 6.06 3.84 6.58
C VAL A 217 7.42 3.58 5.93
N SER A 218 7.45 2.56 5.06
CA SER A 218 8.55 2.26 4.15
C SER A 218 8.07 2.47 2.72
N VAL A 219 8.78 3.33 1.98
CA VAL A 219 8.45 3.68 0.59
C VAL A 219 9.33 2.86 -0.34
N MET A 220 8.71 2.14 -1.27
CA MET A 220 9.41 1.25 -2.21
C MET A 220 9.29 1.75 -3.65
N TYR A 221 10.41 1.83 -4.35
CA TYR A 221 10.48 2.19 -5.76
C TYR A 221 11.36 1.20 -6.53
N LEU A 222 10.83 0.63 -7.63
CA LEU A 222 11.55 -0.33 -8.50
C LEU A 222 12.39 -1.37 -7.74
N GLY A 223 11.80 -2.03 -6.74
CA GLY A 223 12.44 -3.09 -5.98
C GLY A 223 13.27 -2.65 -4.78
N ARG A 224 13.48 -1.36 -4.55
CA ARG A 224 14.25 -0.84 -3.42
C ARG A 224 13.42 -0.03 -2.44
N ILE A 225 13.73 -0.11 -1.16
CA ILE A 225 13.23 0.83 -0.16
C ILE A 225 14.03 2.13 -0.30
N VAL A 226 13.33 3.22 -0.55
CA VAL A 226 13.95 4.54 -0.79
C VAL A 226 13.84 5.47 0.41
N GLU A 227 12.86 5.25 1.27
CA GLU A 227 12.69 6.01 2.50
C GLU A 227 11.91 5.18 3.53
N THR A 228 12.34 5.24 4.80
CA THR A 228 11.61 4.65 5.94
C THR A 228 11.65 5.62 7.11
N GLY A 229 10.54 5.72 7.84
CA GLY A 229 10.46 6.55 9.04
C GLY A 229 9.08 6.53 9.69
N GLN A 230 8.94 7.26 10.80
CA GLN A 230 7.67 7.51 11.43
C GLN A 230 6.71 8.13 10.42
N THR A 231 5.49 7.60 10.28
CA THR A 231 4.54 8.04 9.26
C THR A 231 4.29 9.54 9.29
N ARG A 232 4.16 10.13 10.50
CA ARG A 232 3.94 11.57 10.66
C ARG A 232 5.11 12.41 10.13
N GLU A 233 6.35 11.97 10.39
CA GLU A 233 7.57 12.68 9.96
C GLU A 233 7.75 12.60 8.44
N VAL A 234 7.59 11.41 7.87
CA VAL A 234 7.69 11.21 6.42
C VAL A 234 6.63 12.04 5.69
N TRP A 235 5.42 12.15 6.26
CA TRP A 235 4.33 12.92 5.66
C TRP A 235 4.54 14.42 5.72
N SER A 236 5.10 14.92 6.84
CA SER A 236 5.30 16.36 7.05
C SER A 236 6.52 16.90 6.29
N ALA A 237 7.56 16.08 6.14
CA ALA A 237 8.83 16.46 5.53
C ALA A 237 9.48 15.24 4.83
N PRO A 238 8.97 14.81 3.66
CA PRO A 238 9.57 13.71 2.91
C PRO A 238 11.02 14.06 2.51
N LEU A 239 11.92 13.07 2.62
CA LEU A 239 13.34 13.26 2.30
C LEU A 239 13.67 12.81 0.87
N HIS A 240 12.93 11.81 0.35
CA HIS A 240 13.14 11.34 -1.01
C HIS A 240 12.17 12.01 -1.98
N PRO A 241 12.62 12.55 -3.12
CA PRO A 241 11.75 13.23 -4.10
C PRO A 241 10.59 12.36 -4.63
N TYR A 242 10.76 11.05 -4.67
CA TYR A 242 9.68 10.13 -5.00
C TYR A 242 8.58 10.10 -3.91
N THR A 243 8.99 10.09 -2.64
CA THR A 243 8.05 10.18 -1.50
C THR A 243 7.28 11.49 -1.54
N GLU A 244 7.96 12.61 -1.80
CA GLU A 244 7.34 13.93 -1.99
C GLU A 244 6.28 13.89 -3.10
N ALA A 245 6.64 13.36 -4.26
CA ALA A 245 5.72 13.24 -5.39
C ALA A 245 4.52 12.31 -5.11
N LEU A 246 4.75 11.18 -4.41
CA LEU A 246 3.67 10.29 -3.98
C LEU A 246 2.69 10.98 -3.02
N ILE A 247 3.19 11.75 -2.05
CA ILE A 247 2.35 12.47 -1.09
C ILE A 247 1.58 13.59 -1.79
N ALA A 248 2.20 14.30 -2.75
CA ALA A 248 1.55 15.34 -3.54
C ALA A 248 0.42 14.81 -4.44
N ALA A 249 0.51 13.53 -4.84
CA ALA A 249 -0.52 12.85 -5.62
C ALA A 249 -1.75 12.40 -4.79
N VAL A 250 -1.71 12.50 -3.45
CA VAL A 250 -2.86 12.16 -2.59
C VAL A 250 -3.90 13.29 -2.64
N PRO A 251 -5.15 13.00 -3.01
CA PRO A 251 -6.23 14.01 -2.98
C PRO A 251 -6.41 14.60 -1.58
N ARG A 252 -6.50 15.93 -1.50
CA ARG A 252 -6.77 16.63 -0.25
C ARG A 252 -8.25 16.99 -0.19
N PRO A 253 -9.02 16.50 0.80
CA PRO A 253 -10.43 16.84 0.94
C PRO A 253 -10.60 18.21 1.67
N ASP A 254 -9.81 19.22 1.25
CA ASP A 254 -9.80 20.56 1.87
C ASP A 254 -10.73 21.56 1.17
N GLY A 255 -11.48 21.09 0.16
CA GLY A 255 -12.39 21.94 -0.63
C GLY A 255 -11.69 22.93 -1.56
N SER A 256 -10.35 22.90 -1.67
CA SER A 256 -9.58 23.81 -2.53
C SER A 256 -9.84 23.60 -4.02
N GLY A 257 -10.42 22.45 -4.41
CA GLY A 257 -10.59 22.07 -5.82
C GLY A 257 -9.26 21.84 -6.56
N THR A 258 -8.14 21.84 -5.83
CA THR A 258 -6.81 21.64 -6.43
C THR A 258 -6.66 20.17 -6.83
N MET A 259 -6.47 19.92 -8.12
CA MET A 259 -6.17 18.57 -8.61
C MET A 259 -4.82 18.12 -8.06
N PRO A 260 -4.71 16.86 -7.59
CA PRO A 260 -3.42 16.31 -7.15
C PRO A 260 -2.39 16.37 -8.29
N ASP A 261 -1.14 16.65 -7.95
CA ASP A 261 -0.05 16.60 -8.91
C ASP A 261 0.18 15.14 -9.35
N ALA A 262 0.14 14.90 -10.67
CA ALA A 262 0.51 13.58 -11.18
C ALA A 262 2.00 13.33 -10.97
N LEU A 263 2.37 12.07 -10.66
CA LEU A 263 3.78 11.70 -10.61
C LEU A 263 4.46 11.98 -11.96
N PRO A 264 5.62 12.61 -11.99
CA PRO A 264 6.30 12.99 -13.24
C PRO A 264 6.76 11.75 -14.03
N GLY A 265 6.55 11.74 -15.33
CA GLY A 265 7.04 10.73 -16.27
C GLY A 265 6.48 9.32 -16.08
N GLU A 266 6.90 8.40 -16.94
CA GLU A 266 6.51 6.98 -16.90
C GLU A 266 7.41 6.18 -15.96
N VAL A 267 6.86 5.09 -15.40
CA VAL A 267 7.63 4.14 -14.59
C VAL A 267 8.57 3.37 -15.51
N PRO A 268 9.88 3.38 -15.26
CA PRO A 268 10.84 2.60 -16.06
C PRO A 268 10.54 1.10 -15.97
N ASP A 269 10.94 0.35 -17.01
CA ASP A 269 10.81 -1.10 -17.04
C ASP A 269 11.59 -1.75 -15.86
N PRO A 270 10.91 -2.45 -14.94
CA PRO A 270 11.57 -3.12 -13.81
C PRO A 270 12.60 -4.19 -14.23
N ALA A 271 12.49 -4.72 -15.45
CA ALA A 271 13.47 -5.68 -16.00
C ALA A 271 14.76 -4.98 -16.48
N ARG A 272 14.69 -3.67 -16.72
CA ARG A 272 15.82 -2.83 -17.15
C ARG A 272 15.84 -1.52 -16.37
N PRO A 273 16.09 -1.58 -15.06
CA PRO A 273 16.08 -0.38 -14.23
C PRO A 273 17.15 0.60 -14.67
N PRO A 274 16.93 1.90 -14.51
CA PRO A 274 17.96 2.93 -14.76
C PRO A 274 19.22 2.66 -13.94
N THR A 275 20.38 3.04 -14.49
CA THR A 275 21.65 3.05 -13.77
C THR A 275 21.66 4.11 -12.67
N GLY A 276 22.46 3.93 -11.63
CA GLY A 276 22.49 4.86 -10.50
C GLY A 276 21.16 4.91 -9.74
N CYS A 277 20.79 6.08 -9.24
CA CYS A 277 19.52 6.28 -8.58
C CYS A 277 18.35 5.92 -9.51
N ARG A 278 17.56 4.93 -9.19
CA ARG A 278 16.47 4.43 -10.05
C ARG A 278 15.40 5.47 -10.34
N PHE A 279 15.24 6.47 -9.48
CA PHE A 279 14.29 7.56 -9.66
C PHE A 279 14.84 8.73 -10.50
N HIS A 280 16.15 8.78 -10.81
CA HIS A 280 16.77 9.93 -11.47
C HIS A 280 16.07 10.38 -12.78
N PRO A 281 15.50 9.50 -13.64
CA PRO A 281 14.83 9.96 -14.87
C PRO A 281 13.59 10.83 -14.61
N ARG A 282 12.95 10.61 -13.46
CA ARG A 282 11.72 11.28 -13.03
C ARG A 282 11.96 12.34 -11.94
N CYS A 283 13.19 12.45 -11.44
CA CYS A 283 13.51 13.34 -10.33
C CYS A 283 13.70 14.78 -10.79
N PRO A 284 12.93 15.76 -10.26
CA PRO A 284 13.10 17.17 -10.59
C PRO A 284 14.40 17.77 -10.04
N TYR A 285 15.01 17.11 -9.05
CA TYR A 285 16.22 17.55 -8.36
C TYR A 285 17.48 16.79 -8.81
N ARG A 286 17.42 16.05 -9.92
CA ARG A 286 18.55 15.25 -10.40
C ARG A 286 19.78 16.10 -10.71
N PHE A 287 20.96 15.59 -10.41
CA PHE A 287 22.25 16.17 -10.76
C PHE A 287 23.22 15.08 -11.25
N SER A 288 24.46 15.44 -11.56
CA SER A 288 25.42 14.60 -12.30
C SER A 288 25.73 13.24 -11.65
N ARG A 289 25.68 13.12 -10.33
CA ARG A 289 25.93 11.87 -9.61
C ARG A 289 24.78 10.87 -9.71
N CYS A 290 23.53 11.37 -9.76
CA CYS A 290 22.33 10.53 -9.73
C CYS A 290 22.25 9.43 -10.80
N PRO A 291 22.64 9.64 -12.09
CA PRO A 291 22.60 8.59 -13.09
C PRO A 291 23.79 7.63 -13.01
N VAL A 292 24.84 7.94 -12.25
CA VAL A 292 26.10 7.18 -12.19
C VAL A 292 26.15 6.27 -10.99
N GLU A 293 25.76 6.77 -9.82
CA GLU A 293 25.84 6.05 -8.55
C GLU A 293 24.47 5.81 -7.93
N GLU A 294 24.23 4.56 -7.48
CA GLU A 294 23.03 4.22 -6.72
C GLU A 294 23.24 4.62 -5.24
N PRO A 295 22.36 5.46 -4.65
CA PRO A 295 22.47 5.79 -3.25
C PRO A 295 22.09 4.59 -2.38
N GLU A 296 22.83 4.36 -1.32
CA GLU A 296 22.50 3.37 -0.31
C GLU A 296 21.40 3.89 0.64
N LEU A 297 20.67 2.99 1.28
CA LEU A 297 19.69 3.36 2.30
C LEU A 297 20.42 3.67 3.61
N GLU A 298 20.59 4.94 3.91
CA GLU A 298 21.36 5.38 5.05
C GLU A 298 20.55 6.17 6.06
N GLN A 299 21.03 6.16 7.31
CA GLN A 299 20.42 6.92 8.40
C GLN A 299 20.56 8.42 8.10
N ALA A 300 19.42 9.09 7.95
CA ALA A 300 19.37 10.55 7.80
C ALA A 300 19.12 11.26 9.15
N PHE A 301 18.23 10.69 9.97
CA PHE A 301 17.93 11.15 11.32
C PHE A 301 17.69 9.94 12.24
N ALA A 302 17.56 10.15 13.54
CA ALA A 302 17.43 9.08 14.54
C ALA A 302 16.38 8.01 14.21
N THR A 303 15.29 8.40 13.54
CA THR A 303 14.13 7.53 13.24
C THR A 303 13.90 7.34 11.74
N ARG A 304 14.80 7.88 10.87
CA ARG A 304 14.57 7.92 9.41
C ARG A 304 15.78 7.47 8.63
N THR A 305 15.52 6.65 7.62
CA THR A 305 16.51 6.27 6.60
C THR A 305 16.07 6.74 5.22
N VAL A 306 17.02 7.09 4.37
CA VAL A 306 16.76 7.55 3.00
C VAL A 306 17.85 7.10 2.04
N SER A 307 17.45 6.72 0.83
CA SER A 307 18.33 6.37 -0.29
C SER A 307 18.34 7.52 -1.29
N CYS A 308 18.98 8.63 -0.93
CA CYS A 308 19.03 9.83 -1.77
C CYS A 308 20.30 10.65 -1.49
N TRP A 309 20.86 11.27 -2.52
CA TRP A 309 22.03 12.13 -2.40
C TRP A 309 21.71 13.56 -1.91
N LEU A 310 20.43 13.97 -1.97
CA LEU A 310 19.99 15.33 -1.60
C LEU A 310 20.41 15.80 -0.21
N PRO A 311 20.33 14.99 0.85
CA PRO A 311 20.74 15.43 2.20
C PRO A 311 22.24 15.65 2.36
N ARG A 312 23.08 15.21 1.41
CA ARG A 312 24.55 15.16 1.53
C ARG A 312 25.26 16.11 0.59
N ASP A 313 24.70 16.34 -0.60
CA ASP A 313 25.32 17.18 -1.62
C ASP A 313 24.47 18.45 -1.81
N PRO A 314 25.13 19.65 -1.95
CA PRO A 314 24.40 20.88 -2.27
C PRO A 314 23.70 20.72 -3.63
N VAL A 315 22.37 20.73 -3.62
CA VAL A 315 21.54 20.56 -4.81
C VAL A 315 21.36 21.92 -5.49
N PRO A 316 21.48 22.00 -6.81
CA PRO A 316 21.02 23.16 -7.55
C PRO A 316 19.52 23.36 -7.29
N THR A 317 19.13 24.54 -6.86
CA THR A 317 17.72 24.91 -6.69
C THR A 317 16.98 24.61 -8.00
N PRO A 318 15.87 23.86 -7.98
CA PRO A 318 15.11 23.61 -9.20
C PRO A 318 14.73 24.95 -9.81
N PRO A 319 14.72 25.09 -11.15
CA PRO A 319 14.28 26.31 -11.78
C PRO A 319 12.86 26.60 -11.29
N SER A 320 12.69 27.79 -10.68
CA SER A 320 11.37 28.26 -10.23
C SER A 320 10.40 28.05 -11.36
N ARG A 321 9.28 27.33 -11.11
CA ARG A 321 8.19 27.20 -12.07
C ARG A 321 7.83 28.63 -12.50
N ARG A 322 8.22 29.03 -13.71
CA ARG A 322 7.71 30.24 -14.32
C ARG A 322 6.21 30.04 -14.40
N THR A 323 5.47 30.70 -13.53
CA THR A 323 4.06 30.96 -13.75
C THR A 323 3.98 31.57 -15.13
N ALA A 324 3.44 30.85 -16.09
CA ALA A 324 3.05 31.40 -17.37
C ALA A 324 1.93 32.42 -17.07
N HIS A 325 2.36 33.66 -16.76
CA HIS A 325 1.46 34.79 -16.87
C HIS A 325 1.11 34.88 -18.36
N THR A 326 -0.04 34.39 -18.74
CA THR A 326 -0.73 34.78 -19.96
C THR A 326 -0.99 36.28 -19.82
N SER A 327 -0.10 37.08 -20.39
CA SER A 327 -0.35 38.49 -20.70
C SER A 327 -1.50 38.53 -21.72
N SER A 328 -2.71 38.74 -21.23
CA SER A 328 -3.82 39.16 -22.04
C SER A 328 -3.52 40.59 -22.55
N THR A 329 -3.05 40.66 -23.76
CA THR A 329 -2.93 41.90 -24.53
C THR A 329 -4.37 42.38 -24.82
N THR A 330 -4.82 43.35 -24.03
CA THR A 330 -6.00 44.14 -24.34
C THR A 330 -5.66 44.99 -25.57
N ALA A 331 -6.13 44.56 -26.74
CA ALA A 331 -6.20 45.43 -27.93
C ALA A 331 -7.32 46.41 -27.71
N THR A 332 -6.99 47.64 -27.43
CA THR A 332 -7.86 48.81 -27.57
C THR A 332 -8.15 49.02 -29.04
N ASN A 333 -9.37 48.75 -29.46
CA ASN A 333 -9.87 49.18 -30.77
C ASN A 333 -10.80 50.38 -30.54
N ASP A 334 -10.22 51.53 -30.88
CA ASP A 334 -10.90 52.80 -31.02
C ASP A 334 -11.48 52.83 -32.44
N SER A 335 -12.80 52.90 -32.61
CA SER A 335 -13.40 53.50 -33.79
C SER A 335 -14.88 53.83 -33.57
N SER A 336 -15.11 55.07 -33.66
CA SER A 336 -16.31 55.88 -33.65
C SER A 336 -17.38 55.49 -34.69
N ALA A 337 -18.59 55.83 -34.32
CA ALA A 337 -19.70 56.37 -35.09
C ALA A 337 -20.63 55.41 -35.89
N SER A 338 -21.85 55.33 -35.63
CA SER A 338 -23.02 56.08 -36.10
C SER A 338 -24.30 55.24 -36.10
N SER A 339 -25.26 55.82 -35.45
CA SER A 339 -26.72 55.82 -35.68
C SER A 339 -27.33 54.88 -36.74
N SER A 340 -28.38 54.11 -36.40
CA SER A 340 -29.76 54.39 -36.81
C SER A 340 -30.71 53.31 -36.24
N GLN A 341 -31.87 53.84 -35.93
CA GLN A 341 -33.14 53.22 -35.52
C GLN A 341 -33.60 52.16 -36.49
N GLU A 342 -34.29 51.11 -36.04
CA GLU A 342 -35.70 50.89 -36.46
C GLU A 342 -36.33 49.71 -35.71
N GLU A 343 -37.57 49.96 -35.38
CA GLU A 343 -38.63 49.17 -34.80
C GLU A 343 -38.90 47.82 -35.48
N GLY A 344 -39.53 46.90 -34.75
CA GLY A 344 -40.39 45.94 -35.41
C GLY A 344 -40.64 44.62 -34.64
N ALA A 345 -41.72 44.68 -33.87
CA ALA A 345 -42.75 43.63 -33.73
C ALA A 345 -42.41 42.17 -33.43
N MET A 346 -42.95 41.76 -32.29
CA MET A 346 -43.45 40.37 -32.03
C MET A 346 -44.48 39.94 -33.07
N PRO A 347 -44.65 38.63 -33.29
CA PRO A 347 -45.81 38.05 -32.66
C PRO A 347 -45.60 36.57 -32.12
N THR A 348 -46.47 36.33 -31.17
CA THR A 348 -46.92 35.07 -30.55
C THR A 348 -47.35 34.00 -31.55
N HIS A 349 -47.11 32.70 -31.24
CA HIS A 349 -48.12 31.63 -31.34
C HIS A 349 -47.72 30.39 -30.56
N LYS A 350 -48.51 30.06 -29.67
CA LYS A 350 -49.31 28.90 -29.18
C LYS A 350 -49.09 27.57 -29.90
N GLY A 351 -48.94 26.55 -29.06
CA GLY A 351 -49.84 25.37 -29.09
C GLY A 351 -49.21 24.08 -29.52
N GLY A 352 -49.31 23.08 -28.64
CA GLY A 352 -50.05 21.84 -28.92
C GLY A 352 -49.25 20.54 -28.80
N THR A 353 -49.51 19.93 -27.71
CA THR A 353 -49.76 18.49 -27.46
C THR A 353 -49.43 17.47 -28.58
N ALA A 354 -48.62 16.48 -28.29
CA ALA A 354 -48.96 15.05 -28.22
C ALA A 354 -47.83 14.27 -27.50
#